data_3b02df2bda5aa59c230677480f92523e
#
_entry.id   3b02df2bda5aa59c230677480f92523e
#
_cell.length_a   1.000
_cell.length_b   1.000
_cell.length_c   1.000
_cell.angle_alpha   90.00
_cell.angle_beta   90.00
_cell.angle_gamma   90.00
#
_symmetry.space_group_name_H-M   'P 1'
#
loop_
_entity.id
_entity.type
_entity.pdbx_description
1 polymer ?
#
loop_
_entity_poly.entity_id
_entity_poly.type
_entity_poly.pdbx_seq_one_letter_code
_entity_poly.pdbx_strand_id
1 'polypeptide(L)'
;MFRVLPALAALAAVPLLGGCALSPFGGMFMSPTDCMTRVMYFESNRSSADGMLAVGTVVMNRVNDPKYPHSVCGVVGQANQFAPGVLWLPMHRGAGLALAHEMARRVLNGERHPDVGGAEFFHTEGYTFPYDNMHYVAVAGGNAFYWKS
;
A
#
# COMPACT_ATOMS: atom_id res chain seq x y z
N MET A 1 -75.42 29.66 -18.49
CA MET A 1 -74.82 29.48 -17.16
C MET A 1 -73.99 28.22 -17.20
N PHE A 2 -72.70 28.26 -17.54
CA PHE A 2 -71.79 27.14 -17.54
C PHE A 2 -70.90 27.30 -16.32
N ARG A 3 -70.94 26.30 -15.41
CA ARG A 3 -70.08 26.27 -14.24
C ARG A 3 -68.84 25.43 -14.66
N VAL A 4 -67.70 26.09 -14.64
CA VAL A 4 -66.38 25.41 -14.83
C VAL A 4 -65.86 24.96 -13.45
N LEU A 5 -65.67 23.64 -13.26
CA LEU A 5 -64.98 23.08 -12.10
C LEU A 5 -63.48 23.13 -12.32
N PRO A 6 -62.69 23.55 -11.30
CA PRO A 6 -61.23 23.39 -11.39
C PRO A 6 -60.79 21.97 -11.06
N ALA A 7 -59.97 21.40 -11.94
CA ALA A 7 -59.32 20.14 -11.71
C ALA A 7 -58.15 20.34 -10.71
N LEU A 8 -58.20 19.64 -9.58
CA LEU A 8 -57.06 19.54 -8.66
C LEU A 8 -56.04 18.55 -9.25
N ALA A 9 -54.90 19.07 -9.64
CA ALA A 9 -53.72 18.26 -9.96
C ALA A 9 -53.04 17.83 -8.65
N ALA A 10 -53.14 16.55 -8.33
CA ALA A 10 -52.39 15.92 -7.25
C ALA A 10 -50.93 15.68 -7.70
N LEU A 11 -49.97 16.42 -7.16
CA LEU A 11 -48.55 16.12 -7.29
C LEU A 11 -48.23 14.90 -6.43
N ALA A 12 -47.96 13.77 -7.08
CA ALA A 12 -47.38 12.60 -6.42
C ALA A 12 -45.87 12.81 -6.20
N ALA A 13 -45.49 13.03 -4.95
CA ALA A 13 -44.10 13.05 -4.54
C ALA A 13 -43.57 11.60 -4.54
N VAL A 14 -42.66 11.28 -5.46
CA VAL A 14 -41.93 10.02 -5.48
C VAL A 14 -40.76 10.13 -4.51
N PRO A 15 -40.67 9.29 -3.45
CA PRO A 15 -39.47 9.23 -2.62
C PRO A 15 -38.34 8.59 -3.39
N LEU A 16 -37.28 9.33 -3.66
CA LEU A 16 -35.98 8.79 -4.09
C LEU A 16 -35.37 8.01 -2.93
N LEU A 17 -35.66 6.72 -2.86
CA LEU A 17 -34.91 5.77 -2.06
C LEU A 17 -33.52 5.66 -2.69
N GLY A 18 -32.55 6.43 -2.15
CA GLY A 18 -31.14 6.26 -2.42
C GLY A 18 -30.72 4.86 -1.95
N GLY A 19 -30.83 3.88 -2.83
CA GLY A 19 -30.28 2.56 -2.61
C GLY A 19 -28.76 2.66 -2.57
N CYS A 20 -28.14 2.50 -1.39
CA CYS A 20 -26.77 2.07 -1.32
C CYS A 20 -26.69 0.71 -2.04
N ALA A 21 -26.22 0.71 -3.26
CA ALA A 21 -25.89 -0.50 -3.98
C ALA A 21 -24.77 -1.20 -3.20
N LEU A 22 -25.15 -2.15 -2.34
CA LEU A 22 -24.24 -3.14 -1.79
C LEU A 22 -23.78 -3.97 -2.99
N SER A 23 -22.57 -3.68 -3.45
CA SER A 23 -21.92 -4.45 -4.50
C SER A 23 -21.82 -5.90 -4.00
N PRO A 24 -22.43 -6.90 -4.70
CA PRO A 24 -22.38 -8.29 -4.25
C PRO A 24 -20.99 -8.93 -4.38
N PHE A 25 -20.04 -8.22 -4.93
CA PHE A 25 -18.62 -8.53 -4.88
C PHE A 25 -18.00 -7.75 -3.72
N GLY A 26 -18.18 -8.26 -2.51
CA GLY A 26 -17.39 -7.92 -1.35
C GLY A 26 -15.94 -8.35 -1.55
N GLY A 27 -15.28 -7.84 -2.57
CA GLY A 27 -13.84 -7.90 -2.70
C GLY A 27 -13.30 -7.15 -1.49
N MET A 28 -12.66 -7.86 -0.59
CA MET A 28 -11.96 -7.31 0.55
C MET A 28 -10.84 -6.43 -0.02
N PHE A 29 -11.14 -5.17 -0.31
CA PHE A 29 -10.15 -4.18 -0.72
C PHE A 29 -9.24 -3.97 0.47
N MET A 30 -8.02 -4.48 0.38
CA MET A 30 -7.01 -4.24 1.40
C MET A 30 -6.72 -2.75 1.46
N SER A 31 -6.62 -2.22 2.67
CA SER A 31 -6.24 -0.83 2.86
C SER A 31 -4.75 -0.62 2.52
N PRO A 32 -4.35 0.60 2.14
CA PRO A 32 -2.93 0.92 1.99
C PRO A 32 -2.10 0.55 3.22
N THR A 33 -2.66 0.72 4.42
CA THR A 33 -2.01 0.34 5.67
C THR A 33 -1.80 -1.18 5.76
N ASP A 34 -2.78 -1.99 5.38
CA ASP A 34 -2.63 -3.44 5.39
C ASP A 34 -1.56 -3.91 4.41
N CYS A 35 -1.56 -3.38 3.19
CA CYS A 35 -0.55 -3.72 2.19
C CYS A 35 0.85 -3.31 2.63
N MET A 36 1.01 -2.10 3.19
CA MET A 36 2.28 -1.62 3.72
C MET A 36 2.75 -2.45 4.92
N THR A 37 1.86 -2.77 5.84
CA THR A 37 2.15 -3.66 6.99
C THR A 37 2.69 -5.00 6.51
N ARG A 38 2.05 -5.61 5.51
CA ARG A 38 2.44 -6.91 4.97
C ARG A 38 3.82 -6.89 4.36
N VAL A 39 4.11 -5.94 3.48
CA VAL A 39 5.43 -5.86 2.85
C VAL A 39 6.53 -5.64 3.89
N MET A 40 6.33 -4.78 4.87
CA MET A 40 7.28 -4.58 5.96
C MET A 40 7.50 -5.83 6.80
N TYR A 41 6.41 -6.56 7.11
CA TYR A 41 6.47 -7.77 7.92
C TYR A 41 7.24 -8.91 7.24
N PHE A 42 7.13 -9.06 5.92
CA PHE A 42 7.74 -10.16 5.18
C PHE A 42 9.10 -9.84 4.58
N GLU A 43 9.38 -8.58 4.27
CA GLU A 43 10.60 -8.15 3.59
C GLU A 43 11.68 -7.60 4.54
N SER A 44 11.35 -7.34 5.79
CA SER A 44 12.28 -6.80 6.76
C SER A 44 12.42 -7.71 7.97
N ASN A 45 13.50 -7.55 8.73
CA ASN A 45 13.64 -8.14 10.05
C ASN A 45 12.50 -7.63 10.94
N ARG A 46 11.69 -8.55 11.48
CA ARG A 46 10.46 -8.26 12.25
C ARG A 46 10.69 -7.56 13.59
N SER A 47 11.92 -7.38 14.00
CA SER A 47 12.32 -6.61 15.19
C SER A 47 13.01 -5.27 14.84
N SER A 48 13.14 -4.94 13.54
CA SER A 48 13.84 -3.75 13.06
C SER A 48 12.87 -2.69 12.55
N ALA A 49 12.59 -1.68 13.36
CA ALA A 49 11.86 -0.48 12.92
C ALA A 49 12.57 0.24 11.76
N ASP A 50 13.90 0.29 11.82
CA ASP A 50 14.76 0.89 10.81
C ASP A 50 14.62 0.18 9.45
N GLY A 51 14.72 -1.16 9.43
CA GLY A 51 14.53 -1.95 8.23
C GLY A 51 13.12 -1.84 7.65
N MET A 52 12.09 -1.79 8.50
CA MET A 52 10.71 -1.59 8.06
C MET A 52 10.51 -0.21 7.45
N LEU A 53 11.10 0.84 8.05
CA LEU A 53 11.07 2.19 7.52
C LEU A 53 11.75 2.25 6.14
N ALA A 54 12.88 1.58 5.99
CA ALA A 54 13.63 1.51 4.73
C ALA A 54 12.81 0.80 3.62
N VAL A 55 12.23 -0.37 3.90
CA VAL A 55 11.34 -1.08 2.97
C VAL A 55 10.14 -0.22 2.57
N GLY A 56 9.49 0.41 3.54
CA GLY A 56 8.35 1.30 3.27
C GLY A 56 8.73 2.51 2.42
N THR A 57 9.94 3.05 2.62
CA THR A 57 10.47 4.15 1.78
C THR A 57 10.59 3.72 0.33
N VAL A 58 11.14 2.53 0.06
CA VAL A 58 11.20 1.98 -1.31
C VAL A 58 9.81 1.83 -1.93
N VAL A 59 8.85 1.30 -1.17
CA VAL A 59 7.46 1.18 -1.67
C VAL A 59 6.91 2.54 -2.07
N MET A 60 7.10 3.57 -1.26
CA MET A 60 6.60 4.92 -1.56
C MET A 60 7.37 5.59 -2.70
N ASN A 61 8.68 5.33 -2.85
CA ASN A 61 9.44 5.78 -4.01
C ASN A 61 8.82 5.22 -5.31
N ARG A 62 8.51 3.93 -5.32
CA ARG A 62 7.85 3.28 -6.46
C ARG A 62 6.44 3.82 -6.71
N VAL A 63 5.63 4.06 -5.68
CA VAL A 63 4.29 4.67 -5.83
C VAL A 63 4.37 6.04 -6.52
N ASN A 64 5.45 6.78 -6.28
CA ASN A 64 5.67 8.11 -6.82
C ASN A 64 6.39 8.12 -8.19
N ASP A 65 6.94 7.00 -8.64
CA ASP A 65 7.58 6.87 -9.95
C ASP A 65 6.55 6.37 -10.99
N PRO A 66 6.39 7.06 -12.14
CA PRO A 66 5.42 6.70 -13.18
C PRO A 66 5.64 5.31 -13.81
N LYS A 67 6.79 4.67 -13.59
CA LYS A 67 7.08 3.29 -14.06
C LYS A 67 6.31 2.22 -13.25
N TYR A 68 5.78 2.55 -12.08
CA TYR A 68 5.12 1.62 -11.17
C TYR A 68 3.65 1.96 -10.98
N PRO A 69 2.84 1.04 -10.41
CA PRO A 69 1.47 1.34 -9.99
C PRO A 69 1.41 2.50 -8.99
N HIS A 70 0.43 3.39 -9.15
CA HIS A 70 0.25 4.57 -8.30
C HIS A 70 -0.53 4.30 -7.01
N SER A 71 -0.39 3.10 -6.45
CA SER A 71 -0.98 2.75 -5.14
C SER A 71 -0.09 1.76 -4.39
N VAL A 72 -0.13 1.83 -3.07
CA VAL A 72 0.65 0.93 -2.20
C VAL A 72 0.34 -0.53 -2.49
N CYS A 73 -0.94 -0.90 -2.53
CA CYS A 73 -1.33 -2.28 -2.81
C CYS A 73 -0.97 -2.71 -4.24
N GLY A 74 -1.02 -1.78 -5.20
CA GLY A 74 -0.58 -2.03 -6.56
C GLY A 74 0.91 -2.34 -6.64
N VAL A 75 1.75 -1.54 -5.97
CA VAL A 75 3.20 -1.77 -5.91
C VAL A 75 3.52 -3.07 -5.19
N VAL A 76 2.92 -3.30 -4.01
CA VAL A 76 3.18 -4.50 -3.20
C VAL A 76 2.70 -5.78 -3.91
N GLY A 77 1.62 -5.70 -4.67
CA GLY A 77 1.06 -6.82 -5.42
C GLY A 77 1.74 -7.14 -6.74
N GLN A 78 2.77 -6.38 -7.17
CA GLN A 78 3.47 -6.68 -8.41
C GLN A 78 4.17 -8.04 -8.37
N ALA A 79 4.01 -8.82 -9.43
CA ALA A 79 4.64 -10.13 -9.56
C ALA A 79 6.17 -10.03 -9.46
N ASN A 80 6.78 -10.92 -8.68
CA ASN A 80 8.24 -11.06 -8.52
C ASN A 80 8.97 -9.82 -7.96
N GLN A 81 8.26 -8.88 -7.34
CA GLN A 81 8.88 -7.71 -6.70
C GLN A 81 9.11 -7.92 -5.20
N PHE A 82 8.24 -8.67 -4.55
CA PHE A 82 8.28 -9.00 -3.13
C PHE A 82 8.01 -10.51 -2.95
N ALA A 83 7.99 -10.97 -1.71
CA ALA A 83 7.71 -12.38 -1.40
C ALA A 83 6.44 -12.86 -2.13
N PRO A 84 6.49 -14.01 -2.80
CA PRO A 84 5.33 -14.53 -3.53
C PRO A 84 4.10 -14.62 -2.62
N GLY A 85 3.01 -14.00 -3.04
CA GLY A 85 1.76 -14.00 -2.28
C GLY A 85 1.75 -13.09 -1.05
N VAL A 86 2.67 -12.14 -0.91
CA VAL A 86 2.82 -11.23 0.24
C VAL A 86 1.50 -10.63 0.72
N LEU A 87 0.58 -10.33 -0.18
CA LEU A 87 -0.75 -9.80 0.17
C LEU A 87 -1.66 -10.83 0.86
N TRP A 88 -1.37 -12.11 0.78
CA TRP A 88 -2.25 -13.19 1.26
C TRP A 88 -1.60 -14.12 2.27
N LEU A 89 -0.29 -14.05 2.45
CA LEU A 89 0.43 -14.87 3.42
C LEU A 89 -0.09 -14.61 4.85
N PRO A 90 -0.23 -15.65 5.69
CA PRO A 90 -0.65 -15.45 7.07
C PRO A 90 0.42 -14.70 7.87
N MET A 91 0.01 -13.69 8.63
CA MET A 91 0.86 -12.99 9.58
C MET A 91 0.55 -13.48 11.00
N HIS A 92 1.60 -13.75 11.78
CA HIS A 92 1.43 -14.18 13.16
C HIS A 92 1.29 -12.97 14.10
N ARG A 93 0.33 -13.05 15.01
CA ARG A 93 0.16 -12.03 16.05
C ARG A 93 1.40 -11.95 16.94
N GLY A 94 1.80 -10.75 17.32
CA GLY A 94 2.96 -10.52 18.19
C GLY A 94 3.62 -9.17 17.94
N ALA A 95 4.76 -8.96 18.62
CA ALA A 95 5.49 -7.70 18.57
C ALA A 95 5.91 -7.29 17.15
N GLY A 96 6.33 -8.26 16.30
CA GLY A 96 6.75 -7.97 14.92
C GLY A 96 5.59 -7.45 14.05
N LEU A 97 4.37 -7.99 14.21
CA LEU A 97 3.20 -7.48 13.48
C LEU A 97 2.78 -6.10 14.01
N ALA A 98 2.81 -5.91 15.33
CA ALA A 98 2.49 -4.62 15.94
C ALA A 98 3.47 -3.53 15.46
N LEU A 99 4.77 -3.85 15.41
CA LEU A 99 5.79 -2.95 14.90
C LEU A 99 5.57 -2.62 13.41
N ALA A 100 5.31 -3.64 12.57
CA ALA A 100 5.06 -3.43 11.14
C ALA A 100 3.84 -2.53 10.91
N HIS A 101 2.77 -2.71 11.68
CA HIS A 101 1.59 -1.85 11.59
C HIS A 101 1.88 -0.40 12.02
N GLU A 102 2.66 -0.21 13.08
CA GLU A 102 3.08 1.12 13.53
C GLU A 102 3.94 1.81 12.46
N MET A 103 4.95 1.11 11.92
CA MET A 103 5.83 1.66 10.89
C MET A 103 5.08 1.94 9.58
N ALA A 104 4.12 1.11 9.21
CA ALA A 104 3.26 1.36 8.04
C ALA A 104 2.51 2.69 8.17
N ARG A 105 1.92 2.96 9.34
CA ARG A 105 1.25 4.25 9.59
C ARG A 105 2.21 5.43 9.50
N ARG A 106 3.42 5.32 10.07
CA ARG A 106 4.43 6.37 10.02
C ARG A 106 4.84 6.71 8.59
N VAL A 107 5.11 5.68 7.76
CA VAL A 107 5.45 5.87 6.35
C VAL A 107 4.30 6.50 5.57
N LEU A 108 3.06 6.05 5.79
CA LEU A 108 1.88 6.62 5.12
C LEU A 108 1.60 8.06 5.55
N ASN A 109 2.02 8.45 6.76
CA ASN A 109 1.98 9.81 7.25
C ASN A 109 3.19 10.67 6.80
N GLY A 110 4.02 10.14 5.91
CA GLY A 110 5.09 10.91 5.27
C GLY A 110 6.50 10.63 5.77
N GLU A 111 6.69 9.78 6.79
CA GLU A 111 8.03 9.45 7.27
C GLU A 111 8.80 8.62 6.24
N ARG A 112 10.10 8.89 6.12
CA ARG A 112 11.03 8.20 5.21
C ARG A 112 12.32 7.89 5.93
N HIS A 113 12.97 6.79 5.53
CA HIS A 113 14.30 6.46 6.01
C HIS A 113 15.31 7.48 5.46
N PRO A 114 16.16 8.10 6.30
CA PRO A 114 17.01 9.21 5.88
C PRO A 114 18.03 8.83 4.82
N ASP A 115 18.56 7.62 4.86
CA ASP A 115 19.66 7.19 3.99
C ASP A 115 19.19 6.45 2.72
N VAL A 116 17.94 5.98 2.66
CA VAL A 116 17.41 5.28 1.49
C VAL A 116 17.22 6.21 0.29
N GLY A 117 16.91 7.48 0.56
CA GLY A 117 16.74 8.48 -0.49
C GLY A 117 15.74 8.01 -1.57
N GLY A 118 16.16 8.08 -2.84
CA GLY A 118 15.36 7.66 -3.99
C GLY A 118 15.52 6.19 -4.40
N ALA A 119 16.11 5.32 -3.56
CA ALA A 119 16.28 3.91 -3.88
C ALA A 119 14.92 3.20 -4.10
N GLU A 120 14.87 2.40 -5.15
CA GLU A 120 13.68 1.63 -5.55
C GLU A 120 13.89 0.12 -5.45
N PHE A 121 15.09 -0.31 -5.06
CA PHE A 121 15.50 -1.71 -5.02
C PHE A 121 16.17 -2.04 -3.70
N PHE A 122 16.03 -3.29 -3.30
CA PHE A 122 16.81 -3.88 -2.22
C PHE A 122 16.96 -5.39 -2.42
N HIS A 123 17.93 -5.97 -1.75
CA HIS A 123 18.09 -7.41 -1.61
C HIS A 123 18.66 -7.71 -0.21
N THR A 124 18.64 -8.97 0.18
CA THR A 124 19.26 -9.41 1.44
C THR A 124 20.73 -9.01 1.47
N GLU A 125 21.16 -8.41 2.58
CA GLU A 125 22.55 -8.04 2.82
C GLU A 125 23.49 -9.25 2.69
N GLY A 126 24.72 -9.03 2.23
CA GLY A 126 25.74 -10.07 2.07
C GLY A 126 25.75 -10.75 0.71
N TYR A 127 24.74 -10.53 -0.15
CA TYR A 127 24.83 -10.97 -1.54
C TYR A 127 25.60 -9.96 -2.38
N THR A 128 26.42 -10.49 -3.31
CA THR A 128 27.15 -9.70 -4.30
C THR A 128 26.66 -10.06 -5.70
N PHE A 129 26.38 -9.05 -6.50
CA PHE A 129 25.93 -9.22 -7.88
C PHE A 129 26.98 -8.69 -8.86
N PRO A 130 27.15 -9.31 -10.04
CA PRO A 130 28.13 -8.88 -11.04
C PRO A 130 27.63 -7.72 -11.91
N TYR A 131 26.86 -6.79 -11.33
CA TYR A 131 26.29 -5.65 -12.03
C TYR A 131 26.95 -4.36 -11.56
N ASP A 132 27.37 -3.53 -12.50
CA ASP A 132 28.04 -2.23 -12.27
C ASP A 132 27.07 -1.06 -12.12
N ASN A 133 25.80 -1.28 -12.47
CA ASN A 133 24.74 -0.25 -12.40
C ASN A 133 23.95 -0.20 -11.09
N MET A 134 24.38 -0.92 -10.07
CA MET A 134 23.76 -0.94 -8.73
C MET A 134 24.48 0.03 -7.80
N HIS A 135 23.80 1.12 -7.41
CA HIS A 135 24.34 2.15 -6.53
C HIS A 135 23.74 2.00 -5.14
N TYR A 136 24.49 1.38 -4.22
CA TYR A 136 24.07 1.13 -2.85
C TYR A 136 24.09 2.42 -2.03
N VAL A 137 23.05 2.63 -1.23
CA VAL A 137 22.85 3.84 -0.42
C VAL A 137 22.67 3.56 1.06
N ALA A 138 22.10 2.40 1.44
CA ALA A 138 21.84 2.08 2.83
C ALA A 138 21.85 0.56 3.07
N VAL A 139 22.10 0.17 4.31
CA VAL A 139 21.85 -1.18 4.84
C VAL A 139 20.97 -1.02 6.08
N ALA A 140 19.83 -1.69 6.10
CA ALA A 140 18.89 -1.63 7.21
C ALA A 140 18.07 -2.93 7.29
N GLY A 141 17.83 -3.44 8.51
CA GLY A 141 16.98 -4.60 8.75
C GLY A 141 17.38 -5.87 8.01
N GLY A 142 18.66 -6.03 7.67
CA GLY A 142 19.19 -7.17 6.92
C GLY A 142 19.04 -7.07 5.40
N ASN A 143 18.74 -5.88 4.87
CA ASN A 143 18.64 -5.58 3.45
C ASN A 143 19.62 -4.46 3.04
N ALA A 144 20.17 -4.59 1.82
CA ALA A 144 20.96 -3.56 1.16
C ALA A 144 20.09 -2.85 0.11
N PHE A 145 19.99 -1.54 0.21
CA PHE A 145 19.13 -0.68 -0.61
C PHE A 145 19.95 0.03 -1.68
N TYR A 146 19.40 0.13 -2.90
CA TYR A 146 20.11 0.71 -4.03
C TYR A 146 19.15 1.28 -5.09
N TRP A 147 19.71 2.14 -5.93
CA TRP A 147 19.09 2.55 -7.19
C TRP A 147 19.92 2.03 -8.38
N LYS A 148 19.35 2.05 -9.58
CA LYS A 148 20.01 1.62 -10.82
C LYS A 148 20.14 2.80 -11.79
N SER A 149 21.33 2.93 -12.37
CA SER A 149 21.55 3.84 -13.50
C SER A 149 21.17 3.21 -14.84
#